data_14e6456b7bbcd5d28a58400c2ff48be3
#
_entry.id   14e6456b7bbcd5d28a58400c2ff48be3
#
_cell.length_a   1.000
_cell.length_b   1.000
_cell.length_c   1.000
_cell.angle_alpha   90.00
_cell.angle_beta   90.00
_cell.angle_gamma   90.00
#
_symmetry.space_group_name_H-M   'P 1'
#
loop_
_entity.id
_entity.type
_entity.pdbx_description
1 polymer ?
#
loop_
_entity_poly.entity_id
_entity_poly.type
_entity_poly.pdbx_seq_one_letter_code
_entity_poly.pdbx_strand_id
1 'polypeptide(L)'
;MRIRAQRSKIMLTQKQLENFAELAVRVGANMQKGQEVVIRCDVQCKDFAHLIAAKAYEFGAKRVHIQWRDEVLKRLDMLNADIDSLCETPDVSLRAQNKYYIKNKVCLIAISADDPNVLKGCDPNRVNAAEVARLKADKDRRKATMSNYLRWTIVSIPTPAWARQVFPDLEVDAAVDKMWDAIGHIMRLDADDPTEAWRKHIATLHRRADFLNKHNFEYIHMTNKSGTDLTVGLATDHVWIAAEEEGQDGIPFTANMPTEEIFTAPHNRKINGTVVNALPLVNNGNVIDNFSITFKNGKVVDYTAEIGYDALKGILTADEGVLSLGEIALIGKNSPIAESGVLFYNTLFDENASCHLAFGASYPTTVKGGNAMTAKQLKEHGMNQSIQHVDFMVGTKDMDIDGIDYEGNVVPLFRNGEWVI
;
A
#
# COMPACT_ATOMS: atom_id res chain seq x y z
N MET A 1 49.75 9.03 12.79
CA MET A 1 49.05 9.46 11.58
C MET A 1 47.71 8.73 11.52
N ARG A 2 46.63 9.33 12.05
CA ARG A 2 45.27 8.73 12.08
C ARG A 2 44.59 9.03 10.79
N ILE A 3 44.41 8.01 9.96
CA ILE A 3 43.57 8.08 8.78
C ILE A 3 42.10 8.11 9.30
N ARG A 4 41.51 9.31 9.33
CA ARG A 4 40.06 9.45 9.44
C ARG A 4 39.48 8.92 8.14
N ALA A 5 38.89 7.73 8.18
CA ALA A 5 38.01 7.29 7.13
C ALA A 5 36.90 8.34 6.95
N GLN A 6 36.79 8.89 5.76
CA GLN A 6 35.67 9.71 5.35
C GLN A 6 34.40 8.86 5.54
N ARG A 7 33.61 9.12 6.58
CA ARG A 7 32.23 8.67 6.64
C ARG A 7 31.53 9.27 5.42
N SER A 8 31.10 8.45 4.48
CA SER A 8 30.20 8.88 3.43
C SER A 8 28.94 9.39 4.14
N LYS A 9 28.64 10.65 3.93
CA LYS A 9 27.52 11.35 4.55
C LYS A 9 26.27 11.03 3.72
N ILE A 10 25.62 9.92 4.01
CA ILE A 10 24.37 9.52 3.36
C ILE A 10 23.36 9.16 4.46
N MET A 11 23.06 10.12 5.27
CA MET A 11 21.93 10.10 6.18
C MET A 11 21.13 11.37 5.89
N LEU A 12 19.81 11.27 5.82
CA LEU A 12 18.97 12.47 5.69
C LEU A 12 19.37 13.51 6.73
N THR A 13 19.48 14.74 6.29
CA THR A 13 19.73 15.86 7.21
C THR A 13 18.55 16.03 8.16
N GLN A 14 18.79 16.65 9.32
CA GLN A 14 17.73 16.98 10.26
C GLN A 14 16.57 17.74 9.57
N LYS A 15 16.90 18.64 8.65
CA LYS A 15 15.90 19.40 7.87
C LYS A 15 15.06 18.50 6.96
N GLN A 16 15.66 17.50 6.32
CA GLN A 16 14.92 16.54 5.50
C GLN A 16 13.99 15.65 6.34
N LEU A 17 14.41 15.22 7.52
CA LEU A 17 13.55 14.50 8.46
C LEU A 17 12.37 15.36 8.94
N GLU A 18 12.62 16.64 9.23
CA GLU A 18 11.56 17.60 9.57
C GLU A 18 10.58 17.81 8.40
N ASN A 19 11.08 17.93 7.18
CA ASN A 19 10.25 18.01 5.97
C ASN A 19 9.42 16.74 5.78
N PHE A 20 9.98 15.57 6.04
CA PHE A 20 9.25 14.31 5.97
C PHE A 20 8.11 14.26 7.01
N ALA A 21 8.40 14.66 8.25
CA ALA A 21 7.37 14.78 9.28
C ALA A 21 6.28 15.79 8.89
N GLU A 22 6.65 16.90 8.26
CA GLU A 22 5.71 17.88 7.71
C GLU A 22 4.84 17.29 6.61
N LEU A 23 5.41 16.52 5.67
CA LEU A 23 4.66 15.82 4.63
C LEU A 23 3.59 14.88 5.24
N ALA A 24 3.96 14.08 6.23
CA ALA A 24 3.01 13.17 6.89
C ALA A 24 1.83 13.91 7.53
N VAL A 25 2.07 15.11 8.09
CA VAL A 25 1.03 15.91 8.75
C VAL A 25 0.17 16.66 7.74
N ARG A 26 0.78 17.36 6.76
CA ARG A 26 0.11 18.32 5.88
C ARG A 26 -0.41 17.73 4.58
N VAL A 27 0.32 16.78 4.00
CA VAL A 27 -0.04 16.13 2.74
C VAL A 27 -0.70 14.79 3.05
N GLY A 28 -0.03 13.94 3.82
CA GLY A 28 -0.52 12.63 4.20
C GLY A 28 -1.88 12.71 4.89
N ALA A 29 -1.90 12.89 6.19
CA ALA A 29 -3.15 12.96 6.96
C ALA A 29 -3.96 14.24 6.75
N ASN A 30 -3.40 15.27 6.11
CA ASN A 30 -3.96 16.62 5.93
C ASN A 30 -4.65 17.12 7.19
N MET A 31 -3.89 17.11 8.30
CA MET A 31 -4.37 17.50 9.60
C MET A 31 -4.91 18.94 9.60
N GLN A 32 -6.06 19.16 10.16
CA GLN A 32 -6.65 20.48 10.28
C GLN A 32 -6.36 21.10 11.65
N LYS A 33 -6.25 22.43 11.70
CA LYS A 33 -6.04 23.18 12.95
C LYS A 33 -7.12 22.84 13.99
N GLY A 34 -6.70 22.56 15.22
CA GLY A 34 -7.60 22.16 16.30
C GLY A 34 -7.99 20.69 16.33
N GLN A 35 -7.52 19.88 15.37
CA GLN A 35 -7.74 18.44 15.34
C GLN A 35 -6.79 17.70 16.29
N GLU A 36 -7.20 16.55 16.79
CA GLU A 36 -6.33 15.64 17.52
C GLU A 36 -5.67 14.68 16.56
N VAL A 37 -4.41 14.32 16.83
CA VAL A 37 -3.59 13.42 16.01
C VAL A 37 -3.27 12.17 16.81
N VAL A 38 -3.36 11.01 16.19
CA VAL A 38 -2.89 9.74 16.74
C VAL A 38 -1.77 9.21 15.88
N ILE A 39 -0.57 9.11 16.43
CA ILE A 39 0.60 8.50 15.78
C ILE A 39 0.68 7.05 16.27
N ARG A 40 0.77 6.10 15.34
CA ARG A 40 0.91 4.67 15.64
C ARG A 40 2.23 4.16 15.08
N CYS A 41 3.11 3.65 15.92
CA CYS A 41 4.43 3.17 15.49
C CYS A 41 5.04 2.18 16.47
N ASP A 42 6.05 1.45 16.01
CA ASP A 42 6.93 0.71 16.90
C ASP A 42 7.82 1.67 17.72
N VAL A 43 8.22 1.25 18.93
CA VAL A 43 9.09 2.04 19.82
C VAL A 43 10.44 2.41 19.18
N GLN A 44 10.90 1.64 18.21
CA GLN A 44 12.12 1.94 17.46
C GLN A 44 11.99 3.23 16.62
N CYS A 45 10.76 3.61 16.26
CA CYS A 45 10.46 4.81 15.46
C CYS A 45 10.27 6.08 16.30
N LYS A 46 10.57 6.04 17.60
CA LYS A 46 10.25 7.12 18.57
C LYS A 46 10.72 8.50 18.14
N ASP A 47 11.94 8.60 17.60
CA ASP A 47 12.54 9.90 17.27
C ASP A 47 11.79 10.56 16.12
N PHE A 48 11.39 9.79 15.11
CA PHE A 48 10.59 10.29 14.00
C PHE A 48 9.14 10.58 14.42
N ALA A 49 8.55 9.74 15.29
CA ALA A 49 7.23 10.01 15.88
C ALA A 49 7.20 11.33 16.67
N HIS A 50 8.28 11.68 17.36
CA HIS A 50 8.43 12.96 18.05
C HIS A 50 8.54 14.14 17.07
N LEU A 51 9.22 13.98 15.93
CA LEU A 51 9.23 15.00 14.86
C LEU A 51 7.84 15.23 14.27
N ILE A 52 7.11 14.16 13.98
CA ILE A 52 5.70 14.27 13.52
C ILE A 52 4.86 14.99 14.58
N ALA A 53 5.01 14.64 15.86
CA ALA A 53 4.28 15.29 16.94
C ALA A 53 4.61 16.79 17.05
N ALA A 54 5.89 17.16 16.93
CA ALA A 54 6.34 18.55 16.95
C ALA A 54 5.70 19.33 15.76
N LYS A 55 5.75 18.77 14.55
CA LYS A 55 5.12 19.36 13.36
C LYS A 55 3.60 19.47 13.51
N ALA A 56 2.95 18.44 14.05
CA ALA A 56 1.50 18.52 14.30
C ALA A 56 1.14 19.70 15.23
N TYR A 57 1.88 19.91 16.30
CA TYR A 57 1.66 21.06 17.18
C TYR A 57 2.00 22.40 16.50
N GLU A 58 3.06 22.47 15.69
CA GLU A 58 3.42 23.65 14.89
C GLU A 58 2.26 24.05 13.96
N PHE A 59 1.56 23.08 13.36
CA PHE A 59 0.39 23.31 12.51
C PHE A 59 -0.94 23.40 13.28
N GLY A 60 -0.89 23.44 14.61
CA GLY A 60 -2.03 23.75 15.45
C GLY A 60 -2.88 22.55 15.86
N ALA A 61 -2.29 21.36 15.95
CA ALA A 61 -2.96 20.22 16.58
C ALA A 61 -3.42 20.57 18.00
N LYS A 62 -4.64 20.16 18.35
CA LYS A 62 -5.16 20.32 19.70
C LYS A 62 -4.43 19.40 20.69
N ARG A 63 -4.15 18.18 20.28
CA ARG A 63 -3.43 17.18 21.06
C ARG A 63 -2.85 16.10 20.15
N VAL A 64 -1.69 15.57 20.54
CA VAL A 64 -1.07 14.40 19.90
C VAL A 64 -1.08 13.25 20.90
N HIS A 65 -1.51 12.09 20.43
CA HIS A 65 -1.44 10.82 21.13
C HIS A 65 -0.47 9.90 20.38
N ILE A 66 0.41 9.19 21.09
CA ILE A 66 1.25 8.18 20.48
C ILE A 66 0.84 6.80 20.99
N GLN A 67 0.51 5.90 20.08
CA GLN A 67 0.25 4.49 20.35
C GLN A 67 1.50 3.70 19.99
N TRP A 68 2.28 3.36 21.00
CA TRP A 68 3.48 2.55 20.85
C TRP A 68 3.13 1.09 20.63
N ARG A 69 3.86 0.45 19.72
CA ARG A 69 3.96 -1.00 19.57
C ARG A 69 5.38 -1.41 19.92
N ASP A 70 5.57 -2.65 20.29
CA ASP A 70 6.86 -3.24 20.57
C ASP A 70 6.93 -4.62 19.93
N GLU A 71 7.69 -4.74 18.86
CA GLU A 71 7.83 -5.99 18.09
C GLU A 71 8.56 -7.06 18.89
N VAL A 72 9.50 -6.67 19.76
CA VAL A 72 10.21 -7.61 20.64
C VAL A 72 9.24 -8.22 21.63
N LEU A 73 8.42 -7.39 22.29
CA LEU A 73 7.37 -7.86 23.18
C LEU A 73 6.35 -8.72 22.44
N LYS A 74 5.90 -8.29 21.24
CA LYS A 74 5.00 -9.08 20.41
C LYS A 74 5.54 -10.47 20.13
N ARG A 75 6.84 -10.60 19.81
CA ARG A 75 7.48 -11.90 19.62
C ARG A 75 7.52 -12.72 20.91
N LEU A 76 7.87 -12.09 22.03
CA LEU A 76 7.90 -12.76 23.34
C LEU A 76 6.52 -13.29 23.73
N ASP A 77 5.47 -12.53 23.48
CA ASP A 77 4.08 -12.93 23.70
C ASP A 77 3.72 -14.14 22.84
N MET A 78 4.06 -14.13 21.54
CA MET A 78 3.81 -15.26 20.65
C MET A 78 4.53 -16.54 21.07
N LEU A 79 5.67 -16.43 21.72
CA LEU A 79 6.44 -17.60 22.18
C LEU A 79 6.03 -18.10 23.55
N ASN A 80 5.58 -17.24 24.47
CA ASN A 80 5.49 -17.56 25.90
C ASN A 80 4.11 -17.36 26.51
N ALA A 81 3.31 -16.39 26.03
CA ALA A 81 2.04 -16.09 26.66
C ALA A 81 1.01 -17.22 26.48
N ASP A 82 0.07 -17.32 27.39
CA ASP A 82 -1.05 -18.22 27.25
C ASP A 82 -1.91 -17.80 26.02
N ILE A 83 -2.35 -18.78 25.22
CA ILE A 83 -3.09 -18.51 23.99
C ILE A 83 -4.45 -17.89 24.26
N ASP A 84 -5.13 -18.30 25.34
CA ASP A 84 -6.43 -17.73 25.69
C ASP A 84 -6.27 -16.27 26.09
N SER A 85 -5.21 -15.93 26.84
CA SER A 85 -4.85 -14.53 27.17
C SER A 85 -4.52 -13.69 25.95
N LEU A 86 -3.84 -14.24 24.95
CA LEU A 86 -3.55 -13.55 23.68
C LEU A 86 -4.82 -13.31 22.85
N CYS A 87 -5.80 -14.19 22.97
CA CYS A 87 -7.06 -14.13 22.25
C CYS A 87 -8.18 -13.46 23.05
N GLU A 88 -8.11 -13.49 24.38
CA GLU A 88 -8.94 -12.64 25.21
C GLU A 88 -8.66 -11.21 24.80
N THR A 89 -9.60 -10.72 24.14
CA THR A 89 -9.53 -9.44 23.53
C THR A 89 -8.73 -8.46 24.37
N PRO A 90 -7.76 -7.84 23.74
CA PRO A 90 -7.17 -6.66 24.32
C PRO A 90 -8.30 -5.67 24.48
N ASP A 91 -9.04 -5.91 25.44
CA ASP A 91 -9.40 -5.01 26.42
C ASP A 91 -10.40 -3.92 26.08
N VAL A 92 -11.10 -3.68 27.08
CA VAL A 92 -11.92 -2.50 27.30
C VAL A 92 -11.13 -1.21 26.95
N SER A 93 -9.79 -1.18 27.13
CA SER A 93 -8.97 0.01 26.90
C SER A 93 -8.83 0.33 25.41
N LEU A 94 -8.51 -0.63 24.55
CA LEU A 94 -8.41 -0.42 23.10
C LEU A 94 -9.75 0.03 22.51
N ARG A 95 -10.84 -0.63 22.92
CA ARG A 95 -12.19 -0.24 22.45
C ARG A 95 -12.59 1.15 22.94
N ALA A 96 -12.25 1.50 24.18
CA ALA A 96 -12.52 2.82 24.71
C ALA A 96 -11.73 3.91 23.99
N GLN A 97 -10.44 3.65 23.70
CA GLN A 97 -9.61 4.55 22.89
C GLN A 97 -10.17 4.71 21.48
N ASN A 98 -10.48 3.61 20.79
CA ASN A 98 -11.04 3.65 19.43
C ASN A 98 -12.37 4.44 19.41
N LYS A 99 -13.24 4.22 20.37
CA LYS A 99 -14.50 4.97 20.52
C LYS A 99 -14.24 6.46 20.70
N TYR A 100 -13.23 6.82 21.51
CA TYR A 100 -12.82 8.21 21.72
C TYR A 100 -12.30 8.82 20.41
N TYR A 101 -11.41 8.13 19.68
CA TYR A 101 -10.83 8.61 18.44
C TYR A 101 -11.87 8.82 17.34
N ILE A 102 -12.78 7.85 17.18
CA ILE A 102 -13.89 7.96 16.22
C ILE A 102 -14.79 9.17 16.58
N LYS A 103 -15.18 9.29 17.85
CA LYS A 103 -16.04 10.39 18.30
C LYS A 103 -15.42 11.77 18.05
N ASN A 104 -14.10 11.90 18.25
CA ASN A 104 -13.39 13.16 18.11
C ASN A 104 -12.83 13.41 16.69
N LYS A 105 -13.11 12.51 15.73
CA LYS A 105 -12.63 12.62 14.35
C LYS A 105 -11.12 12.92 14.28
N VAL A 106 -10.32 12.15 15.04
CA VAL A 106 -8.87 12.30 15.04
C VAL A 106 -8.31 12.00 13.64
N CYS A 107 -7.17 12.58 13.27
CA CYS A 107 -6.43 12.05 12.14
C CYS A 107 -5.38 11.04 12.61
N LEU A 108 -5.11 10.03 11.77
CA LEU A 108 -4.23 8.93 12.09
C LEU A 108 -2.97 9.02 11.22
N ILE A 109 -1.80 8.87 11.84
CA ILE A 109 -0.52 8.74 11.14
C ILE A 109 0.12 7.43 11.61
N ALA A 110 0.28 6.47 10.71
CA ALA A 110 0.97 5.22 11.01
C ALA A 110 2.39 5.26 10.46
N ILE A 111 3.37 4.84 11.25
CA ILE A 111 4.73 4.59 10.78
C ILE A 111 4.87 3.07 10.65
N SER A 112 4.96 2.59 9.41
CA SER A 112 5.18 1.19 9.06
C SER A 112 6.67 0.96 8.85
N ALA A 113 7.31 0.26 9.78
CA ALA A 113 8.74 0.01 9.76
C ALA A 113 9.06 -1.35 10.41
N ASP A 114 8.11 -2.28 10.26
CA ASP A 114 8.14 -3.58 10.93
C ASP A 114 9.26 -4.47 10.37
N ASP A 115 9.90 -5.27 11.23
CA ASP A 115 10.80 -6.34 10.81
C ASP A 115 9.99 -7.45 10.13
N PRO A 116 10.20 -7.72 8.82
CA PRO A 116 9.47 -8.79 8.11
C PRO A 116 9.64 -10.18 8.74
N ASN A 117 10.71 -10.39 9.52
CA ASN A 117 11.08 -11.66 10.13
C ASN A 117 10.72 -11.76 11.63
N VAL A 118 10.10 -10.74 12.22
CA VAL A 118 9.87 -10.68 13.68
C VAL A 118 9.17 -11.93 14.23
N LEU A 119 8.24 -12.51 13.48
CA LEU A 119 7.49 -13.70 13.89
C LEU A 119 8.03 -15.02 13.31
N LYS A 120 9.20 -14.99 12.67
CA LYS A 120 9.83 -16.19 12.12
C LYS A 120 10.12 -17.21 13.24
N GLY A 121 9.63 -18.46 13.05
CA GLY A 121 9.76 -19.54 14.02
C GLY A 121 8.70 -19.54 15.12
N CYS A 122 7.75 -18.59 15.14
CA CYS A 122 6.54 -18.69 15.98
C CYS A 122 5.53 -19.68 15.36
N ASP A 123 4.68 -20.28 16.19
CA ASP A 123 3.60 -21.14 15.70
C ASP A 123 2.60 -20.33 14.88
N PRO A 124 2.40 -20.64 13.59
CA PRO A 124 1.49 -19.90 12.70
C PRO A 124 0.05 -19.88 13.21
N ASN A 125 -0.43 -20.93 13.89
CA ASN A 125 -1.78 -21.00 14.41
C ASN A 125 -1.98 -20.01 15.56
N ARG A 126 -0.98 -19.88 16.45
CA ARG A 126 -1.00 -18.90 17.53
C ARG A 126 -1.00 -17.49 16.99
N VAL A 127 -0.10 -17.21 16.03
CA VAL A 127 -0.01 -15.89 15.36
C VAL A 127 -1.34 -15.52 14.73
N ASN A 128 -1.93 -16.45 13.98
CA ASN A 128 -3.22 -16.21 13.32
C ASN A 128 -4.36 -15.98 14.32
N ALA A 129 -4.45 -16.78 15.38
CA ALA A 129 -5.47 -16.64 16.40
C ALA A 129 -5.40 -15.27 17.10
N ALA A 130 -4.20 -14.86 17.52
CA ALA A 130 -3.97 -13.56 18.15
C ALA A 130 -4.29 -12.39 17.19
N GLU A 131 -3.91 -12.50 15.92
CA GLU A 131 -4.20 -11.47 14.91
C GLU A 131 -5.72 -11.36 14.65
N VAL A 132 -6.43 -12.47 14.54
CA VAL A 132 -7.90 -12.46 14.40
C VAL A 132 -8.57 -11.79 15.59
N ALA A 133 -8.11 -12.08 16.82
CA ALA A 133 -8.63 -11.43 18.02
C ALA A 133 -8.39 -9.92 18.01
N ARG A 134 -7.16 -9.49 17.65
CA ARG A 134 -6.80 -8.08 17.49
C ARG A 134 -7.66 -7.37 16.45
N LEU A 135 -7.87 -7.99 15.28
CA LEU A 135 -8.69 -7.43 14.20
C LEU A 135 -10.15 -7.26 14.63
N LYS A 136 -10.69 -8.21 15.42
CA LYS A 136 -12.05 -8.10 15.99
C LYS A 136 -12.16 -6.94 16.98
N ALA A 137 -11.14 -6.74 17.82
CA ALA A 137 -11.12 -5.63 18.78
C ALA A 137 -11.02 -4.27 18.10
N ASP A 138 -10.29 -4.18 16.99
CA ASP A 138 -10.02 -2.94 16.24
C ASP A 138 -11.06 -2.66 15.12
N LYS A 139 -12.10 -3.48 15.03
CA LYS A 139 -13.09 -3.46 13.95
C LYS A 139 -13.69 -2.07 13.68
N ASP A 140 -14.10 -1.36 14.75
CA ASP A 140 -14.80 -0.08 14.59
C ASP A 140 -13.87 1.01 14.04
N ARG A 141 -12.62 1.07 14.52
CA ARG A 141 -11.61 1.99 13.98
C ARG A 141 -11.29 1.66 12.54
N ARG A 142 -11.09 0.38 12.22
CA ARG A 142 -10.84 -0.06 10.83
C ARG A 142 -11.98 0.35 9.91
N LYS A 143 -13.22 0.14 10.33
CA LYS A 143 -14.39 0.59 9.58
C LYS A 143 -14.35 2.10 9.36
N ALA A 144 -14.01 2.88 10.40
CA ALA A 144 -13.95 4.33 10.30
C ALA A 144 -12.82 4.83 9.37
N THR A 145 -11.66 4.14 9.31
CA THR A 145 -10.59 4.46 8.36
C THR A 145 -10.97 4.05 6.93
N MET A 146 -11.44 2.82 6.72
CA MET A 146 -11.79 2.32 5.38
C MET A 146 -12.99 3.03 4.74
N SER A 147 -13.81 3.71 5.53
CA SER A 147 -14.90 4.56 5.03
C SER A 147 -14.54 6.04 4.95
N ASN A 148 -13.26 6.40 5.13
CA ASN A 148 -12.76 7.77 5.16
C ASN A 148 -13.48 8.70 6.18
N TYR A 149 -14.07 8.09 7.22
CA TYR A 149 -14.62 8.85 8.35
C TYR A 149 -13.50 9.45 9.21
N LEU A 150 -12.38 8.73 9.35
CA LEU A 150 -11.12 9.23 9.91
C LEU A 150 -10.12 9.36 8.77
N ARG A 151 -9.54 10.53 8.59
CA ARG A 151 -8.42 10.72 7.67
C ARG A 151 -7.18 10.08 8.25
N TRP A 152 -6.37 9.46 7.40
CA TRP A 152 -5.21 8.68 7.81
C TRP A 152 -4.10 8.72 6.77
N THR A 153 -2.90 8.44 7.21
CA THR A 153 -1.77 8.19 6.30
C THR A 153 -0.83 7.14 6.88
N ILE A 154 -0.16 6.43 5.98
CA ILE A 154 0.94 5.54 6.33
C ILE A 154 2.21 6.11 5.71
N VAL A 155 3.26 6.20 6.51
CA VAL A 155 4.63 6.52 6.08
C VAL A 155 5.56 5.43 6.58
N SER A 156 6.77 5.33 6.03
CA SER A 156 7.75 4.35 6.50
C SER A 156 9.13 4.97 6.68
N ILE A 157 9.86 4.49 7.68
CA ILE A 157 11.26 4.83 7.91
C ILE A 157 12.08 3.56 8.07
N PRO A 158 13.38 3.55 7.72
CA PRO A 158 14.21 2.37 7.89
C PRO A 158 14.39 2.01 9.36
N THR A 159 14.30 0.71 9.64
CA THR A 159 14.79 0.11 10.88
C THR A 159 15.98 -0.81 10.58
N PRO A 160 16.86 -1.09 11.56
CA PRO A 160 18.01 -1.97 11.34
C PRO A 160 17.64 -3.34 10.78
N ALA A 161 16.59 -3.97 11.31
CA ALA A 161 16.15 -5.30 10.88
C ALA A 161 15.59 -5.27 9.45
N TRP A 162 14.73 -4.30 9.13
CA TRP A 162 14.18 -4.15 7.79
C TRP A 162 15.27 -3.79 6.76
N ALA A 163 16.18 -2.86 7.08
CA ALA A 163 17.27 -2.49 6.19
C ALA A 163 18.21 -3.68 5.87
N ARG A 164 18.48 -4.54 6.85
CA ARG A 164 19.23 -5.80 6.65
C ARG A 164 18.51 -6.79 5.75
N GLN A 165 17.20 -6.85 5.80
CA GLN A 165 16.42 -7.69 4.88
C GLN A 165 16.51 -7.18 3.44
N VAL A 166 16.45 -5.85 3.26
CA VAL A 166 16.52 -5.21 1.94
C VAL A 166 17.95 -5.25 1.36
N PHE A 167 18.97 -5.05 2.19
CA PHE A 167 20.38 -5.01 1.80
C PHE A 167 21.22 -6.02 2.61
N PRO A 168 21.05 -7.34 2.37
CA PRO A 168 21.64 -8.39 3.20
C PRO A 168 23.18 -8.42 3.15
N ASP A 169 23.79 -7.91 2.08
CA ASP A 169 25.23 -7.91 1.85
C ASP A 169 25.94 -6.71 2.51
N LEU A 170 25.20 -5.76 3.12
CA LEU A 170 25.76 -4.59 3.76
C LEU A 170 25.81 -4.76 5.29
N GLU A 171 26.77 -4.10 5.94
CA GLU A 171 26.73 -3.89 7.39
C GLU A 171 25.49 -3.08 7.77
N VAL A 172 24.96 -3.27 8.99
CA VAL A 172 23.68 -2.72 9.43
C VAL A 172 23.57 -1.21 9.21
N ASP A 173 24.58 -0.45 9.67
CA ASP A 173 24.57 1.01 9.54
C ASP A 173 24.57 1.45 8.08
N ALA A 174 25.35 0.77 7.24
CA ALA A 174 25.39 1.05 5.80
C ALA A 174 24.07 0.69 5.10
N ALA A 175 23.42 -0.39 5.52
CA ALA A 175 22.11 -0.78 5.01
C ALA A 175 21.03 0.26 5.38
N VAL A 176 21.03 0.75 6.62
CA VAL A 176 20.12 1.80 7.09
C VAL A 176 20.35 3.11 6.33
N ASP A 177 21.62 3.53 6.16
CA ASP A 177 21.96 4.73 5.41
C ASP A 177 21.49 4.64 3.96
N LYS A 178 21.77 3.52 3.29
CA LYS A 178 21.33 3.29 1.92
C LYS A 178 19.81 3.28 1.77
N MET A 179 19.11 2.77 2.77
CA MET A 179 17.66 2.75 2.78
C MET A 179 17.08 4.14 3.02
N TRP A 180 17.71 4.97 3.85
CA TRP A 180 17.35 6.38 4.00
C TRP A 180 17.49 7.15 2.70
N ASP A 181 18.56 6.90 1.92
CA ASP A 181 18.73 7.52 0.59
C ASP A 181 17.57 7.15 -0.34
N ALA A 182 17.27 5.86 -0.43
CA ALA A 182 16.18 5.40 -1.29
C ALA A 182 14.84 6.02 -0.86
N ILE A 183 14.48 5.94 0.43
CA ILE A 183 13.24 6.51 0.95
C ILE A 183 13.23 8.03 0.80
N GLY A 184 14.36 8.71 1.04
CA GLY A 184 14.47 10.16 0.87
C GLY A 184 14.17 10.62 -0.55
N HIS A 185 14.71 9.90 -1.54
CA HIS A 185 14.43 10.17 -2.95
C HIS A 185 12.97 9.87 -3.33
N ILE A 186 12.47 8.70 -2.95
CA ILE A 186 11.08 8.28 -3.16
C ILE A 186 10.09 9.29 -2.56
N MET A 187 10.39 9.79 -1.36
CA MET A 187 9.60 10.78 -0.66
C MET A 187 9.86 12.22 -1.15
N ARG A 188 10.71 12.39 -2.17
CA ARG A 188 11.06 13.70 -2.75
C ARG A 188 11.68 14.68 -1.74
N LEU A 189 12.39 14.15 -0.72
CA LEU A 189 13.05 14.97 0.32
C LEU A 189 14.31 15.65 -0.17
N ASP A 190 14.79 15.32 -1.36
CA ASP A 190 15.89 15.95 -2.10
C ASP A 190 15.44 17.20 -2.87
N ALA A 191 14.14 17.45 -3.00
CA ALA A 191 13.61 18.67 -3.59
C ALA A 191 13.79 19.88 -2.64
N ASP A 192 13.92 21.09 -3.21
CA ASP A 192 13.99 22.34 -2.45
C ASP A 192 12.75 22.54 -1.55
N ASP A 193 11.57 22.22 -2.06
CA ASP A 193 10.32 22.17 -1.34
C ASP A 193 9.60 20.82 -1.56
N PRO A 194 9.79 19.84 -0.67
CA PRO A 194 9.14 18.53 -0.77
C PRO A 194 7.61 18.60 -0.76
N THR A 195 7.02 19.55 -0.05
CA THR A 195 5.54 19.71 -0.01
C THR A 195 5.02 20.13 -1.39
N GLU A 196 5.69 21.07 -2.03
CA GLU A 196 5.33 21.49 -3.39
C GLU A 196 5.62 20.41 -4.43
N ALA A 197 6.71 19.65 -4.26
CA ALA A 197 7.00 18.50 -5.12
C ALA A 197 5.89 17.44 -5.04
N TRP A 198 5.39 17.14 -3.85
CA TRP A 198 4.25 16.25 -3.65
C TRP A 198 2.94 16.80 -4.25
N ARG A 199 2.65 18.08 -4.10
CA ARG A 199 1.46 18.69 -4.73
C ARG A 199 1.50 18.56 -6.25
N LYS A 200 2.65 18.80 -6.87
CA LYS A 200 2.82 18.63 -8.33
C LYS A 200 2.66 17.17 -8.74
N HIS A 201 3.19 16.24 -7.96
CA HIS A 201 3.04 14.81 -8.20
C HIS A 201 1.57 14.39 -8.13
N ILE A 202 0.88 14.72 -7.04
CA ILE A 202 -0.56 14.48 -6.85
C ILE A 202 -1.36 15.06 -8.03
N ALA A 203 -1.10 16.32 -8.42
CA ALA A 203 -1.77 16.94 -9.55
C ALA A 203 -1.50 16.20 -10.88
N THR A 204 -0.34 15.56 -11.03
CA THR A 204 -0.03 14.74 -12.22
C THR A 204 -0.82 13.44 -12.20
N LEU A 205 -0.91 12.75 -11.06
CA LEU A 205 -1.72 11.54 -10.92
C LEU A 205 -3.20 11.84 -11.16
N HIS A 206 -3.72 12.93 -10.62
CA HIS A 206 -5.11 13.36 -10.85
C HIS A 206 -5.39 13.62 -12.34
N ARG A 207 -4.52 14.35 -13.05
CA ARG A 207 -4.72 14.58 -14.49
C ARG A 207 -4.82 13.29 -15.30
N ARG A 208 -4.03 12.28 -14.95
CA ARG A 208 -4.08 10.95 -15.57
C ARG A 208 -5.35 10.21 -15.21
N ALA A 209 -5.75 10.23 -13.94
CA ALA A 209 -7.03 9.65 -13.50
C ALA A 209 -8.22 10.32 -14.18
N ASP A 210 -8.23 11.66 -14.29
CA ASP A 210 -9.26 12.43 -14.98
C ASP A 210 -9.34 12.07 -16.47
N PHE A 211 -8.18 11.86 -17.10
CA PHE A 211 -8.13 11.40 -18.49
C PHE A 211 -8.81 10.03 -18.63
N LEU A 212 -8.45 9.06 -17.76
CA LEU A 212 -9.04 7.72 -17.78
C LEU A 212 -10.55 7.76 -17.46
N ASN A 213 -10.95 8.54 -16.48
CA ASN A 213 -12.37 8.72 -16.11
C ASN A 213 -13.20 9.37 -17.24
N LYS A 214 -12.61 10.33 -17.96
CA LYS A 214 -13.26 11.00 -19.09
C LYS A 214 -13.49 10.05 -20.27
N HIS A 215 -12.51 9.19 -20.57
CA HIS A 215 -12.62 8.23 -21.67
C HIS A 215 -13.54 7.05 -21.33
N ASN A 216 -13.68 6.71 -20.05
CA ASN A 216 -14.57 5.64 -19.57
C ASN A 216 -14.39 4.34 -20.38
N PHE A 217 -13.16 3.81 -20.40
CA PHE A 217 -12.83 2.61 -21.17
C PHE A 217 -13.61 1.39 -20.69
N GLU A 218 -14.01 0.51 -21.63
CA GLU A 218 -14.60 -0.77 -21.28
C GLU A 218 -13.56 -1.80 -20.89
N TYR A 219 -12.37 -1.76 -21.57
CA TYR A 219 -11.27 -2.69 -21.32
C TYR A 219 -9.93 -1.96 -21.25
N ILE A 220 -9.02 -2.58 -20.51
CA ILE A 220 -7.58 -2.30 -20.56
C ILE A 220 -6.89 -3.55 -21.13
N HIS A 221 -6.07 -3.37 -22.14
CA HIS A 221 -5.27 -4.44 -22.74
C HIS A 221 -3.79 -4.22 -22.44
N MET A 222 -3.14 -5.22 -21.84
CA MET A 222 -1.75 -5.17 -21.38
C MET A 222 -0.93 -6.23 -22.11
N THR A 223 0.20 -5.83 -22.70
CA THR A 223 1.11 -6.74 -23.40
C THR A 223 2.56 -6.46 -23.07
N ASN A 224 3.42 -7.49 -23.03
CA ASN A 224 4.88 -7.37 -22.94
C ASN A 224 5.59 -8.59 -23.53
N LYS A 225 6.92 -8.53 -23.61
CA LYS A 225 7.74 -9.62 -24.15
C LYS A 225 7.90 -10.82 -23.22
N SER A 226 7.61 -10.68 -21.94
CA SER A 226 7.68 -11.81 -20.99
C SER A 226 6.50 -12.78 -21.11
N GLY A 227 5.51 -12.47 -21.93
CA GLY A 227 4.37 -13.33 -22.18
C GLY A 227 3.05 -12.84 -21.59
N THR A 228 2.99 -11.63 -21.04
CA THR A 228 1.72 -10.99 -20.69
C THR A 228 0.98 -10.61 -21.97
N ASP A 229 -0.24 -11.10 -22.09
CA ASP A 229 -1.26 -10.70 -23.06
C ASP A 229 -2.61 -10.86 -22.35
N LEU A 230 -3.04 -9.77 -21.69
CA LEU A 230 -4.20 -9.78 -20.80
C LEU A 230 -5.16 -8.64 -21.14
N THR A 231 -6.42 -8.98 -21.35
CA THR A 231 -7.52 -8.02 -21.48
C THR A 231 -8.33 -8.02 -20.19
N VAL A 232 -8.42 -6.87 -19.54
CA VAL A 232 -9.14 -6.64 -18.29
C VAL A 232 -10.34 -5.72 -18.56
N GLY A 233 -11.55 -6.25 -18.49
CA GLY A 233 -12.76 -5.43 -18.50
C GLY A 233 -12.94 -4.70 -17.19
N LEU A 234 -13.42 -3.46 -17.22
CA LEU A 234 -13.61 -2.62 -16.05
C LEU A 234 -15.02 -2.74 -15.48
N ALA A 235 -15.17 -2.56 -14.18
CA ALA A 235 -16.45 -2.59 -13.50
C ALA A 235 -17.42 -1.55 -14.10
N THR A 236 -18.71 -1.83 -14.07
CA THR A 236 -19.73 -0.86 -14.51
C THR A 236 -19.69 0.37 -13.60
N ASP A 237 -19.70 1.56 -14.18
CA ASP A 237 -19.55 2.84 -13.46
C ASP A 237 -18.25 2.95 -12.66
N HIS A 238 -17.19 2.30 -13.11
CA HIS A 238 -15.89 2.39 -12.47
C HIS A 238 -15.38 3.83 -12.39
N VAL A 239 -14.54 4.06 -11.37
CA VAL A 239 -13.84 5.33 -11.16
C VAL A 239 -12.37 5.02 -10.96
N TRP A 240 -11.51 5.66 -11.74
CA TRP A 240 -10.07 5.68 -11.51
C TRP A 240 -9.75 6.63 -10.38
N ILE A 241 -9.10 6.12 -9.35
CA ILE A 241 -8.67 6.86 -8.16
C ILE A 241 -7.16 7.01 -8.22
N ALA A 242 -6.64 8.12 -7.73
CA ALA A 242 -5.21 8.40 -7.70
C ALA A 242 -4.84 9.26 -6.50
N ALA A 243 -3.74 8.93 -5.87
CA ALA A 243 -3.01 9.69 -4.86
C ALA A 243 -3.83 10.10 -3.63
N GLU A 244 -4.94 10.79 -3.81
CA GLU A 244 -5.73 11.35 -2.72
C GLU A 244 -7.09 10.67 -2.62
N GLU A 245 -7.50 10.46 -1.39
CA GLU A 245 -8.87 10.10 -1.04
C GLU A 245 -9.58 11.32 -0.44
N GLU A 246 -10.90 11.35 -0.51
CA GLU A 246 -11.70 12.38 0.13
C GLU A 246 -12.27 11.87 1.46
N GLY A 247 -11.98 12.60 2.53
CA GLY A 247 -12.59 12.37 3.83
C GLY A 247 -14.10 12.64 3.79
N GLN A 248 -14.88 12.01 4.67
CA GLN A 248 -16.31 12.32 4.78
C GLN A 248 -16.60 13.78 5.21
N ASP A 249 -15.57 14.53 5.56
CA ASP A 249 -15.61 15.97 5.84
C ASP A 249 -15.27 16.84 4.61
N GLY A 250 -15.09 16.21 3.43
CA GLY A 250 -14.75 16.89 2.17
C GLY A 250 -13.30 17.36 2.09
N ILE A 251 -12.43 16.90 2.99
CA ILE A 251 -11.02 17.28 3.01
C ILE A 251 -10.20 16.15 2.35
N PRO A 252 -9.42 16.45 1.30
CA PRO A 252 -8.56 15.45 0.67
C PRO A 252 -7.40 15.06 1.58
N PHE A 253 -6.92 13.83 1.46
CA PHE A 253 -5.76 13.32 2.19
C PHE A 253 -5.07 12.20 1.38
N THR A 254 -3.78 12.00 1.59
CA THR A 254 -3.00 10.96 0.91
C THR A 254 -2.81 9.77 1.86
N ALA A 255 -3.57 8.72 1.65
CA ALA A 255 -3.60 7.56 2.55
C ALA A 255 -2.25 6.83 2.63
N ASN A 256 -1.59 6.64 1.50
CA ASN A 256 -0.30 5.96 1.39
C ASN A 256 0.77 6.93 0.91
N MET A 257 1.90 7.02 1.64
CA MET A 257 3.06 7.81 1.25
C MET A 257 4.33 6.93 1.36
N PRO A 258 4.92 6.54 0.24
CA PRO A 258 4.65 7.00 -1.12
C PRO A 258 3.39 6.42 -1.76
N THR A 259 2.90 7.06 -2.82
CA THR A 259 1.95 6.53 -3.80
C THR A 259 2.33 7.03 -5.19
N GLU A 260 2.28 6.14 -6.18
CA GLU A 260 2.58 6.39 -7.59
C GLU A 260 1.45 5.89 -8.50
N GLU A 261 0.43 5.29 -7.91
CA GLU A 261 -0.59 4.53 -8.61
C GLU A 261 -1.82 5.34 -9.01
N ILE A 262 -2.45 4.82 -10.06
CA ILE A 262 -3.81 5.16 -10.47
C ILE A 262 -4.53 3.83 -10.65
N PHE A 263 -5.57 3.56 -9.88
CA PHE A 263 -6.18 2.24 -9.81
C PHE A 263 -7.70 2.28 -9.95
N THR A 264 -8.27 1.13 -10.32
CA THR A 264 -9.72 0.93 -10.39
C THR A 264 -10.10 -0.54 -10.25
N ALA A 265 -11.40 -0.84 -10.18
CA ALA A 265 -11.88 -2.21 -10.09
C ALA A 265 -12.06 -2.86 -11.48
N PRO A 266 -11.48 -4.06 -11.70
CA PRO A 266 -11.85 -4.94 -12.79
C PRO A 266 -13.29 -5.46 -12.67
N HIS A 267 -13.88 -5.80 -13.82
CA HIS A 267 -15.11 -6.55 -13.84
C HIS A 267 -14.82 -8.05 -13.74
N ASN A 268 -15.26 -8.69 -12.66
CA ASN A 268 -14.92 -10.07 -12.27
C ASN A 268 -15.37 -11.18 -13.26
N ARG A 269 -15.95 -10.84 -14.40
CA ARG A 269 -16.34 -11.77 -15.47
C ARG A 269 -15.80 -11.38 -16.85
N LYS A 270 -15.02 -10.29 -16.94
CA LYS A 270 -14.54 -9.76 -18.23
C LYS A 270 -12.98 -9.73 -18.26
N ILE A 271 -12.32 -10.74 -17.73
CA ILE A 271 -10.85 -10.84 -17.72
C ILE A 271 -10.47 -12.06 -18.55
N ASN A 272 -9.64 -11.88 -19.59
CA ASN A 272 -9.21 -12.97 -20.48
C ASN A 272 -7.74 -12.78 -20.88
N GLY A 273 -6.98 -13.87 -20.94
CA GLY A 273 -5.59 -13.88 -21.33
C GLY A 273 -4.66 -14.34 -20.21
N THR A 274 -3.38 -14.16 -20.42
CA THR A 274 -2.33 -14.57 -19.49
C THR A 274 -1.54 -13.37 -19.00
N VAL A 275 -1.20 -13.36 -17.72
CA VAL A 275 -0.29 -12.39 -17.12
C VAL A 275 0.88 -13.11 -16.48
N VAL A 276 2.07 -12.53 -16.62
CA VAL A 276 3.33 -12.99 -16.01
C VAL A 276 3.76 -11.94 -14.99
N ASN A 277 4.19 -12.38 -13.80
CA ASN A 277 4.70 -11.44 -12.80
C ASN A 277 5.99 -10.78 -13.25
N ALA A 278 6.18 -9.53 -12.84
CA ALA A 278 7.38 -8.74 -13.13
C ALA A 278 8.36 -8.67 -11.95
N LEU A 279 7.86 -8.78 -10.73
CA LEU A 279 8.62 -8.76 -9.49
C LEU A 279 8.15 -9.88 -8.57
N PRO A 280 9.00 -10.39 -7.66
CA PRO A 280 8.59 -11.39 -6.68
C PRO A 280 7.41 -10.90 -5.83
N LEU A 281 6.42 -11.76 -5.62
CA LEU A 281 5.34 -11.57 -4.66
C LEU A 281 5.78 -12.11 -3.31
N VAL A 282 5.78 -11.26 -2.29
CA VAL A 282 6.03 -11.66 -0.90
C VAL A 282 4.71 -11.71 -0.14
N ASN A 283 4.30 -12.89 0.27
CA ASN A 283 3.05 -13.07 1.00
C ASN A 283 3.24 -13.99 2.21
N ASN A 284 2.90 -13.51 3.41
CA ASN A 284 3.05 -14.24 4.68
C ASN A 284 4.44 -14.87 4.88
N GLY A 285 5.50 -14.15 4.49
CA GLY A 285 6.89 -14.61 4.61
C GLY A 285 7.34 -15.61 3.53
N ASN A 286 6.48 -15.93 2.56
CA ASN A 286 6.83 -16.76 1.41
C ASN A 286 7.11 -15.88 0.20
N VAL A 287 8.14 -16.22 -0.56
CA VAL A 287 8.46 -15.62 -1.86
C VAL A 287 7.84 -16.47 -2.95
N ILE A 288 7.09 -15.85 -3.85
CA ILE A 288 6.49 -16.46 -5.04
C ILE A 288 7.04 -15.72 -6.25
N ASP A 289 7.67 -16.43 -7.18
CA ASP A 289 8.32 -15.78 -8.32
C ASP A 289 8.29 -16.63 -9.58
N ASN A 290 8.54 -15.97 -10.73
CA ASN A 290 8.46 -16.58 -12.05
C ASN A 290 7.14 -17.34 -12.22
N PHE A 291 6.03 -16.64 -11.96
CA PHE A 291 4.70 -17.21 -12.07
C PHE A 291 3.88 -16.58 -13.19
N SER A 292 2.96 -17.36 -13.71
CA SER A 292 1.97 -16.91 -14.66
C SER A 292 0.56 -17.31 -14.24
N ILE A 293 -0.41 -16.50 -14.60
CA ILE A 293 -1.83 -16.73 -14.33
C ILE A 293 -2.61 -16.58 -15.63
N THR A 294 -3.42 -17.57 -15.96
CA THR A 294 -4.33 -17.50 -17.12
C THR A 294 -5.77 -17.34 -16.67
N PHE A 295 -6.40 -16.30 -17.18
CA PHE A 295 -7.80 -15.98 -16.93
C PHE A 295 -8.69 -16.32 -18.12
N LYS A 296 -9.89 -16.82 -17.83
CA LYS A 296 -10.97 -16.99 -18.82
C LYS A 296 -12.30 -16.57 -18.20
N ASN A 297 -12.96 -15.61 -18.84
CA ASN A 297 -14.24 -15.06 -18.36
C ASN A 297 -14.16 -14.60 -16.88
N GLY A 298 -13.07 -13.95 -16.51
CA GLY A 298 -12.84 -13.39 -15.19
C GLY A 298 -12.39 -14.37 -14.12
N LYS A 299 -12.14 -15.65 -14.46
CA LYS A 299 -11.69 -16.65 -13.49
C LYS A 299 -10.32 -17.22 -13.87
N VAL A 300 -9.47 -17.43 -12.87
CA VAL A 300 -8.24 -18.20 -13.02
C VAL A 300 -8.59 -19.62 -13.47
N VAL A 301 -8.01 -20.04 -14.60
CA VAL A 301 -8.19 -21.39 -15.17
C VAL A 301 -6.89 -22.18 -15.18
N ASP A 302 -5.76 -21.50 -15.14
CA ASP A 302 -4.42 -22.12 -15.06
C ASP A 302 -3.44 -21.19 -14.38
N TYR A 303 -2.42 -21.76 -13.73
CA TYR A 303 -1.33 -21.01 -13.11
C TYR A 303 -0.07 -21.86 -12.97
N THR A 304 1.08 -21.20 -13.04
CA THR A 304 2.41 -21.79 -12.82
C THR A 304 3.21 -20.94 -11.85
N ALA A 305 4.20 -21.53 -11.20
CA ALA A 305 5.24 -20.79 -10.48
C ALA A 305 6.50 -21.64 -10.39
N GLU A 306 7.66 -21.05 -10.64
CA GLU A 306 8.96 -21.74 -10.42
C GLU A 306 9.35 -21.72 -8.94
N ILE A 307 9.03 -20.62 -8.25
CA ILE A 307 9.29 -20.43 -6.82
C ILE A 307 7.96 -20.22 -6.11
N GLY A 308 7.72 -20.91 -5.00
CA GLY A 308 6.58 -20.70 -4.13
C GLY A 308 5.24 -21.19 -4.66
N TYR A 309 5.23 -22.24 -5.53
CA TYR A 309 4.00 -22.80 -6.11
C TYR A 309 2.91 -23.13 -5.06
N ASP A 310 3.29 -23.78 -3.95
CA ASP A 310 2.33 -24.13 -2.90
C ASP A 310 1.76 -22.88 -2.17
N ALA A 311 2.57 -21.83 -2.06
CA ALA A 311 2.12 -20.55 -1.49
C ALA A 311 1.12 -19.85 -2.44
N LEU A 312 1.40 -19.84 -3.76
CA LEU A 312 0.47 -19.33 -4.76
C LEU A 312 -0.84 -20.12 -4.76
N LYS A 313 -0.75 -21.45 -4.72
CA LYS A 313 -1.91 -22.34 -4.58
C LYS A 313 -2.70 -22.02 -3.31
N GLY A 314 -2.03 -21.76 -2.19
CA GLY A 314 -2.66 -21.36 -0.93
C GLY A 314 -3.47 -20.07 -1.06
N ILE A 315 -2.94 -19.05 -1.76
CA ILE A 315 -3.67 -17.82 -2.08
C ILE A 315 -4.91 -18.17 -2.91
N LEU A 316 -4.75 -18.87 -4.03
CA LEU A 316 -5.81 -19.17 -5.00
C LEU A 316 -6.89 -20.14 -4.51
N THR A 317 -6.71 -20.76 -3.34
CA THR A 317 -7.68 -21.67 -2.70
C THR A 317 -8.33 -21.10 -1.44
N ALA A 318 -8.06 -19.84 -1.07
CA ALA A 318 -8.55 -19.27 0.17
C ALA A 318 -10.07 -19.06 0.18
N ASP A 319 -10.65 -18.60 -0.93
CA ASP A 319 -12.08 -18.53 -1.20
C ASP A 319 -12.35 -18.49 -2.71
N GLU A 320 -13.62 -18.43 -3.12
CA GLU A 320 -13.97 -18.36 -4.55
C GLU A 320 -13.61 -17.01 -5.19
N GLY A 321 -13.54 -15.95 -4.39
CA GLY A 321 -13.28 -14.60 -4.85
C GLY A 321 -11.84 -14.39 -5.32
N VAL A 322 -10.86 -15.05 -4.70
CA VAL A 322 -9.45 -14.93 -5.11
C VAL A 322 -9.16 -15.45 -6.53
N LEU A 323 -10.07 -16.24 -7.10
CA LEU A 323 -9.96 -16.69 -8.48
C LEU A 323 -10.28 -15.59 -9.51
N SER A 324 -10.51 -14.36 -9.07
CA SER A 324 -10.70 -13.18 -9.93
C SER A 324 -9.90 -12.00 -9.42
N LEU A 325 -9.77 -10.97 -10.26
CA LEU A 325 -9.10 -9.74 -9.88
C LEU A 325 -10.03 -8.79 -9.12
N GLY A 326 -9.48 -8.10 -8.14
CA GLY A 326 -10.12 -7.03 -7.36
C GLY A 326 -9.62 -5.65 -7.74
N GLU A 327 -8.43 -5.56 -8.33
CA GLU A 327 -7.78 -4.30 -8.68
C GLU A 327 -6.94 -4.41 -9.95
N ILE A 328 -6.87 -3.29 -10.68
CA ILE A 328 -5.87 -2.98 -11.69
C ILE A 328 -5.30 -1.61 -11.41
N ALA A 329 -3.97 -1.52 -11.24
CA ALA A 329 -3.25 -0.30 -10.96
C ALA A 329 -2.19 0.00 -12.03
N LEU A 330 -2.11 1.25 -12.45
CA LEU A 330 -1.23 1.74 -13.51
C LEU A 330 -0.16 2.66 -12.93
N ILE A 331 1.11 2.29 -13.12
CA ILE A 331 2.28 2.99 -12.60
C ILE A 331 3.36 3.04 -13.68
N GLY A 332 3.89 4.23 -13.99
CA GLY A 332 4.99 4.39 -14.94
C GLY A 332 6.31 3.80 -14.42
N LYS A 333 7.10 3.23 -15.32
CA LYS A 333 8.43 2.67 -15.01
C LYS A 333 9.44 3.69 -14.46
N ASN A 334 9.18 4.99 -14.64
CA ASN A 334 9.99 6.09 -14.16
C ASN A 334 9.53 6.58 -12.78
N SER A 335 8.71 5.81 -12.05
CA SER A 335 8.45 6.11 -10.64
C SER A 335 9.75 6.03 -9.84
N PRO A 336 9.98 6.89 -8.83
CA PRO A 336 11.20 6.84 -8.02
C PRO A 336 11.43 5.47 -7.37
N ILE A 337 10.36 4.73 -7.07
CA ILE A 337 10.44 3.38 -6.52
C ILE A 337 10.97 2.41 -7.58
N ALA A 338 10.40 2.43 -8.79
CA ALA A 338 10.87 1.60 -9.89
C ALA A 338 12.34 1.89 -10.27
N GLU A 339 12.72 3.17 -10.30
CA GLU A 339 14.09 3.61 -10.61
C GLU A 339 15.09 3.18 -9.54
N SER A 340 14.68 3.05 -8.27
CA SER A 340 15.55 2.57 -7.20
C SER A 340 16.06 1.16 -7.43
N GLY A 341 15.29 0.32 -8.13
CA GLY A 341 15.59 -1.10 -8.36
C GLY A 341 15.62 -1.93 -7.07
N VAL A 342 15.06 -1.42 -5.98
CA VAL A 342 15.07 -2.04 -4.66
C VAL A 342 13.76 -2.78 -4.42
N LEU A 343 13.84 -4.04 -3.98
CA LEU A 343 12.70 -4.76 -3.40
C LEU A 343 12.69 -4.47 -1.89
N PHE A 344 11.66 -3.80 -1.43
CA PHE A 344 11.58 -3.31 -0.05
C PHE A 344 11.05 -4.36 0.94
N TYR A 345 10.42 -5.43 0.48
CA TYR A 345 9.68 -6.38 1.33
C TYR A 345 8.61 -5.66 2.17
N ASN A 346 8.04 -4.61 1.61
CA ASN A 346 7.02 -3.79 2.23
C ASN A 346 6.01 -3.37 1.15
N THR A 347 4.76 -3.81 1.28
CA THR A 347 3.69 -3.61 0.31
C THR A 347 3.53 -2.14 -0.07
N LEU A 348 3.64 -1.20 0.90
CA LEU A 348 3.54 0.24 0.63
C LEU A 348 4.50 0.74 -0.47
N PHE A 349 5.69 0.13 -0.58
CA PHE A 349 6.67 0.48 -1.62
C PHE A 349 6.55 -0.44 -2.83
N ASP A 350 6.50 -1.75 -2.60
CA ASP A 350 6.66 -2.74 -3.67
C ASP A 350 5.48 -2.71 -4.65
N GLU A 351 4.23 -2.47 -4.18
CA GLU A 351 3.07 -2.26 -5.05
C GLU A 351 3.22 -1.00 -5.92
N ASN A 352 3.86 0.04 -5.40
CA ASN A 352 4.09 1.31 -6.10
C ASN A 352 5.35 1.31 -7.00
N ALA A 353 6.05 0.18 -7.11
CA ALA A 353 7.19 0.01 -8.02
C ALA A 353 6.79 -0.26 -9.46
N SER A 354 5.55 -0.73 -9.72
CA SER A 354 5.16 -1.23 -11.04
C SER A 354 3.64 -1.30 -11.18
N CYS A 355 3.13 -1.30 -12.42
CA CYS A 355 1.75 -1.70 -12.64
C CYS A 355 1.50 -3.01 -11.93
N HIS A 356 0.39 -3.12 -11.22
CA HIS A 356 0.02 -4.32 -10.48
C HIS A 356 -1.45 -4.68 -10.66
N LEU A 357 -1.75 -5.90 -10.30
CA LEU A 357 -3.09 -6.45 -10.24
C LEU A 357 -3.28 -7.05 -8.85
N ALA A 358 -4.50 -7.05 -8.33
CA ALA A 358 -4.79 -7.74 -7.08
C ALA A 358 -5.73 -8.91 -7.27
N PHE A 359 -5.40 -10.07 -6.70
CA PHE A 359 -6.38 -11.12 -6.49
C PHE A 359 -7.38 -10.72 -5.42
N GLY A 360 -8.66 -11.06 -5.62
CA GLY A 360 -9.64 -11.01 -4.54
C GLY A 360 -10.51 -9.75 -4.49
N ALA A 361 -10.64 -9.12 -3.34
CA ALA A 361 -11.63 -8.08 -3.07
C ALA A 361 -11.38 -6.78 -3.84
N SER A 362 -12.44 -6.20 -4.40
CA SER A 362 -12.41 -4.84 -4.95
C SER A 362 -12.77 -3.81 -3.88
N TYR A 363 -12.23 -2.60 -4.00
CA TYR A 363 -12.58 -1.46 -3.15
C TYR A 363 -13.87 -0.78 -3.63
N PRO A 364 -14.91 -0.64 -2.79
CA PRO A 364 -16.16 0.00 -3.19
C PRO A 364 -16.01 1.44 -3.69
N THR A 365 -14.98 2.15 -3.27
CA THR A 365 -14.64 3.51 -3.71
C THR A 365 -14.37 3.62 -5.20
N THR A 366 -13.96 2.53 -5.86
CA THR A 366 -13.64 2.49 -7.29
C THR A 366 -14.87 2.37 -8.22
N VAL A 367 -16.07 2.50 -7.66
CA VAL A 367 -17.34 2.58 -8.41
C VAL A 367 -18.15 3.78 -7.91
N LYS A 368 -18.80 4.52 -8.82
CA LYS A 368 -19.62 5.69 -8.46
C LYS A 368 -20.68 5.33 -7.42
N GLY A 369 -20.59 5.97 -6.25
CA GLY A 369 -21.52 5.71 -5.15
C GLY A 369 -21.34 4.37 -4.44
N GLY A 370 -20.29 3.62 -4.73
CA GLY A 370 -20.06 2.26 -4.23
C GLY A 370 -20.03 2.13 -2.71
N ASN A 371 -19.55 3.15 -1.97
CA ASN A 371 -19.56 3.15 -0.50
C ASN A 371 -20.98 3.10 0.11
N ALA A 372 -22.00 3.50 -0.63
CA ALA A 372 -23.40 3.43 -0.21
C ALA A 372 -24.13 2.16 -0.72
N MET A 373 -23.48 1.37 -1.56
CA MET A 373 -24.05 0.17 -2.18
C MET A 373 -24.02 -1.03 -1.22
N THR A 374 -25.01 -1.89 -1.36
CA THR A 374 -25.00 -3.23 -0.74
C THR A 374 -24.04 -4.16 -1.50
N ALA A 375 -23.60 -5.24 -0.88
CA ALA A 375 -22.77 -6.26 -1.52
C ALA A 375 -23.42 -6.83 -2.82
N LYS A 376 -24.74 -6.93 -2.87
CA LYS A 376 -25.46 -7.36 -4.07
C LYS A 376 -25.33 -6.34 -5.21
N GLN A 377 -25.51 -5.05 -4.91
CA GLN A 377 -25.37 -3.97 -5.91
C GLN A 377 -23.93 -3.89 -6.44
N LEU A 378 -22.91 -3.98 -5.56
CA LEU A 378 -21.51 -4.02 -5.98
C LEU A 378 -21.25 -5.20 -6.93
N LYS A 379 -21.80 -6.39 -6.64
CA LYS A 379 -21.69 -7.56 -7.52
C LYS A 379 -22.38 -7.35 -8.89
N GLU A 380 -23.50 -6.63 -8.93
CA GLU A 380 -24.20 -6.26 -10.17
C GLU A 380 -23.35 -5.34 -11.04
N HIS A 381 -22.50 -4.47 -10.45
CA HIS A 381 -21.52 -3.65 -11.15
C HIS A 381 -20.26 -4.44 -11.59
N GLY A 382 -20.18 -5.73 -11.29
CA GLY A 382 -19.06 -6.59 -11.66
C GLY A 382 -17.91 -6.58 -10.65
N MET A 383 -18.06 -5.92 -9.51
CA MET A 383 -17.04 -5.89 -8.48
C MET A 383 -16.86 -7.26 -7.83
N ASN A 384 -15.61 -7.60 -7.56
CA ASN A 384 -15.25 -8.87 -6.96
C ASN A 384 -15.27 -8.80 -5.42
N GLN A 385 -15.69 -9.89 -4.78
CA GLN A 385 -15.77 -10.02 -3.33
C GLN A 385 -14.94 -11.20 -2.86
N SER A 386 -14.08 -10.99 -1.90
CA SER A 386 -13.23 -11.99 -1.28
C SER A 386 -12.90 -11.57 0.16
N ILE A 387 -12.40 -12.52 0.94
CA ILE A 387 -11.80 -12.24 2.25
C ILE A 387 -10.36 -11.72 2.14
N GLN A 388 -9.74 -11.86 0.95
CA GLN A 388 -8.38 -11.44 0.67
C GLN A 388 -8.33 -10.34 -0.39
N HIS A 389 -7.23 -9.60 -0.37
CA HIS A 389 -6.77 -8.70 -1.41
C HIS A 389 -5.25 -8.87 -1.44
N VAL A 390 -4.69 -9.33 -2.56
CA VAL A 390 -3.27 -9.67 -2.68
C VAL A 390 -2.72 -9.11 -3.98
N ASP A 391 -1.91 -8.06 -3.86
CA ASP A 391 -1.28 -7.36 -4.98
C ASP A 391 -0.10 -8.16 -5.53
N PHE A 392 0.04 -8.18 -6.86
CA PHE A 392 1.19 -8.75 -7.55
C PHE A 392 1.58 -7.89 -8.74
N MET A 393 2.87 -7.62 -8.86
CA MET A 393 3.45 -6.69 -9.82
C MET A 393 3.58 -7.35 -11.20
N VAL A 394 3.13 -6.63 -12.25
CA VAL A 394 3.09 -7.13 -13.63
C VAL A 394 3.76 -6.19 -14.63
N GLY A 395 4.00 -4.93 -14.24
CA GLY A 395 4.58 -3.90 -15.10
C GLY A 395 6.05 -4.15 -15.41
N THR A 396 6.40 -4.21 -16.69
CA THR A 396 7.77 -4.33 -17.19
C THR A 396 8.20 -3.08 -17.95
N LYS A 397 9.52 -2.92 -18.17
CA LYS A 397 10.07 -1.77 -18.91
C LYS A 397 9.63 -1.72 -20.38
N ASP A 398 9.09 -2.79 -20.91
CA ASP A 398 8.58 -2.93 -22.28
C ASP A 398 7.05 -3.16 -22.33
N MET A 399 6.36 -2.91 -21.22
CA MET A 399 4.90 -3.03 -21.14
C MET A 399 4.22 -1.98 -22.02
N ASP A 400 3.34 -2.43 -22.89
CA ASP A 400 2.39 -1.59 -23.61
C ASP A 400 1.00 -1.79 -23.01
N ILE A 401 0.26 -0.69 -22.86
CA ILE A 401 -1.12 -0.71 -22.33
C ILE A 401 -2.00 0.16 -23.21
N ASP A 402 -3.13 -0.39 -23.61
CA ASP A 402 -4.16 0.28 -24.40
C ASP A 402 -5.49 0.32 -23.62
N GLY A 403 -6.17 1.47 -23.65
CA GLY A 403 -7.56 1.61 -23.27
C GLY A 403 -8.48 1.35 -24.49
N ILE A 404 -9.51 0.55 -24.30
CA ILE A 404 -10.49 0.22 -25.35
C ILE A 404 -11.85 0.72 -24.89
N ASP A 405 -12.47 1.61 -25.65
CA ASP A 405 -13.79 2.15 -25.32
C ASP A 405 -14.94 1.22 -25.73
N TYR A 406 -16.17 1.60 -25.42
CA TYR A 406 -17.38 0.82 -25.74
C TYR A 406 -17.68 0.73 -27.24
N GLU A 407 -17.03 1.55 -28.07
CA GLU A 407 -17.14 1.53 -29.53
C GLU A 407 -16.02 0.70 -30.17
N GLY A 408 -15.07 0.22 -29.36
CA GLY A 408 -13.90 -0.56 -29.80
C GLY A 408 -12.72 0.33 -30.27
N ASN A 409 -12.74 1.63 -30.05
CA ASN A 409 -11.60 2.49 -30.34
C ASN A 409 -10.48 2.22 -29.34
N VAL A 410 -9.25 2.19 -29.84
CA VAL A 410 -8.04 1.91 -29.06
C VAL A 410 -7.28 3.20 -28.79
N VAL A 411 -7.02 3.50 -27.55
CA VAL A 411 -6.25 4.67 -27.08
C VAL A 411 -5.00 4.19 -26.36
N PRO A 412 -3.78 4.50 -26.86
CA PRO A 412 -2.55 4.18 -26.16
C PRO A 412 -2.46 4.89 -24.80
N LEU A 413 -2.22 4.14 -23.74
CA LEU A 413 -2.00 4.65 -22.39
C LEU A 413 -0.52 4.55 -21.99
N PHE A 414 0.10 3.39 -22.30
CA PHE A 414 1.53 3.14 -22.07
C PHE A 414 2.21 2.67 -23.36
N ARG A 415 3.46 3.06 -23.51
CA ARG A 415 4.39 2.46 -24.47
C ARG A 415 5.75 2.31 -23.80
N ASN A 416 6.33 1.09 -23.94
CA ASN A 416 7.59 0.75 -23.30
C ASN A 416 7.60 1.07 -21.80
N GLY A 417 6.54 0.70 -21.08
CA GLY A 417 6.43 0.86 -19.64
C GLY A 417 6.18 2.27 -19.11
N GLU A 418 5.92 3.27 -19.98
CA GLU A 418 5.71 4.65 -19.56
C GLU A 418 4.43 5.24 -20.15
N TRP A 419 3.84 6.16 -19.39
CA TRP A 419 2.67 6.93 -19.80
C TRP A 419 2.92 7.70 -21.09
N VAL A 420 1.95 7.68 -22.00
CA VAL A 420 1.99 8.47 -23.26
C VAL A 420 0.83 9.48 -23.36
N ILE A 421 0.16 9.73 -22.21
CA ILE A 421 -0.97 10.68 -22.07
C ILE A 421 -0.63 11.82 -21.13
#